data_69fe07c8be73d7badb1bcb9b9bde8284
#
_entry.id   69fe07c8be73d7badb1bcb9b9bde8284
#
_cell.length_a   1.000
_cell.length_b   1.000
_cell.length_c   1.000
_cell.angle_alpha   90.00
_cell.angle_beta   90.00
_cell.angle_gamma   90.00
#
_symmetry.space_group_name_H-M   'P 1'
#
loop_
_entity.id
_entity.type
_entity.pdbx_description
1 polymer ?
#
loop_
_entity_poly.entity_id
_entity_poly.type
_entity_poly.pdbx_seq_one_letter_code
_entity_poly.pdbx_strand_id
1 'polypeptide(L)'
;DLLVWDAVNGQLTYEVKGEKKTAYPKFLGGASISSDAGIERRKLMAENLTVTESRRLAKAFVNRTWKHFFGYGFINPVDDMTDSDPGSNPELLEKLTDEFVNSNFDIKNLYRLITNTKVYQLSSTPNSSNKDDHEFFSRAVLRPMDPVQLSNSLLWTSGYFEQGKMKDKSQEELEKIRFRILQLFVYTFEDDEMNEAEDFSGTITQALLMMNSDVIEKISEKKPGNFVSKVLKKTSDPEERLNLIYLNTIGRYPSESETETALKNAGNDENIYEDIQWALLNSSEF
;
A
#
# COMPACT_ATOMS: atom_id res chain seq x y z
N ASP A 1 -6.28 -20.82 8.16
CA ASP A 1 -7.59 -20.15 8.18
C ASP A 1 -8.08 -20.05 9.62
N LEU A 2 -8.40 -18.83 10.08
CA LEU A 2 -9.00 -18.61 11.41
C LEU A 2 -10.50 -18.86 11.32
N LEU A 3 -10.98 -19.88 12.02
CA LEU A 3 -12.41 -20.15 12.12
C LEU A 3 -12.96 -19.47 13.38
N VAL A 4 -13.93 -18.60 13.20
CA VAL A 4 -14.64 -17.91 14.28
C VAL A 4 -16.06 -18.45 14.36
N TRP A 5 -16.46 -18.93 15.54
CA TRP A 5 -17.82 -19.43 15.80
C TRP A 5 -18.38 -18.87 17.10
N ASP A 6 -19.70 -18.89 17.23
CA ASP A 6 -20.35 -18.51 18.48
C ASP A 6 -20.13 -19.58 19.55
N ALA A 7 -19.62 -19.18 20.72
CA ALA A 7 -19.64 -20.04 21.90
C ALA A 7 -21.06 -20.23 22.39
N VAL A 8 -21.30 -21.31 23.10
CA VAL A 8 -22.64 -21.63 23.68
C VAL A 8 -23.12 -20.51 24.62
N ASN A 9 -22.18 -19.91 25.38
CA ASN A 9 -22.46 -18.80 26.30
C ASN A 9 -21.48 -17.66 26.00
N GLY A 10 -21.98 -16.44 25.91
CA GLY A 10 -21.19 -15.21 25.72
C GLY A 10 -21.20 -14.27 26.93
N GLN A 11 -21.84 -14.69 28.00
CA GLN A 11 -21.86 -13.95 29.28
C GLN A 11 -20.52 -14.06 30.00
N LEU A 12 -20.10 -12.98 30.65
CA LEU A 12 -18.92 -12.92 31.51
C LEU A 12 -19.38 -12.77 32.95
N THR A 13 -18.94 -13.69 33.82
CA THR A 13 -19.18 -13.57 35.27
C THR A 13 -17.94 -12.98 35.95
N TYR A 14 -18.10 -11.92 36.69
CA TYR A 14 -17.04 -11.22 37.41
C TYR A 14 -17.48 -10.87 38.83
N GLU A 15 -16.53 -10.63 39.72
CA GLU A 15 -16.79 -10.33 41.12
C GLU A 15 -16.45 -8.87 41.43
N VAL A 16 -17.40 -8.18 42.06
CA VAL A 16 -17.20 -6.81 42.55
C VAL A 16 -17.61 -6.75 44.00
N LYS A 17 -16.67 -6.43 44.88
CA LYS A 17 -16.88 -6.33 46.35
C LYS A 17 -17.48 -7.59 46.97
N GLY A 18 -17.09 -8.78 46.49
CA GLY A 18 -17.60 -10.06 46.99
C GLY A 18 -18.93 -10.53 46.39
N GLU A 19 -19.54 -9.74 45.51
CA GLU A 19 -20.76 -10.09 44.78
C GLU A 19 -20.44 -10.55 43.36
N LYS A 20 -20.96 -11.72 42.97
CA LYS A 20 -20.87 -12.20 41.59
C LYS A 20 -21.87 -11.46 40.72
N LYS A 21 -21.35 -10.82 39.65
CA LYS A 21 -22.15 -10.13 38.66
C LYS A 21 -21.96 -10.78 37.28
N THR A 22 -23.02 -10.76 36.49
CA THR A 22 -23.00 -11.28 35.13
C THR A 22 -23.16 -10.12 34.14
N ALA A 23 -22.22 -9.99 33.20
CA ALA A 23 -22.33 -9.07 32.06
C ALA A 23 -22.69 -9.84 30.80
N TYR A 24 -23.59 -9.28 30.02
CA TYR A 24 -23.96 -9.77 28.71
C TYR A 24 -23.29 -8.88 27.65
N PRO A 25 -23.05 -9.39 26.43
CA PRO A 25 -22.52 -8.58 25.32
C PRO A 25 -23.34 -7.29 25.13
N LYS A 26 -22.62 -6.19 24.95
CA LYS A 26 -23.21 -4.87 24.73
C LYS A 26 -22.40 -4.13 23.69
N PHE A 27 -23.05 -3.52 22.71
CA PHE A 27 -22.40 -2.62 21.80
C PHE A 27 -22.09 -1.28 22.45
N LEU A 28 -21.02 -0.64 22.00
CA LEU A 28 -20.68 0.70 22.45
C LEU A 28 -21.82 1.65 22.09
N GLY A 29 -22.39 2.31 23.10
CA GLY A 29 -23.57 3.17 22.94
C GLY A 29 -24.91 2.45 22.70
N GLY A 30 -24.90 1.12 22.55
CA GLY A 30 -26.10 0.32 22.27
C GLY A 30 -26.75 -0.29 23.49
N ALA A 31 -27.90 -0.96 23.28
CA ALA A 31 -28.59 -1.72 24.33
C ALA A 31 -27.82 -3.00 24.68
N SER A 32 -27.87 -3.40 25.95
CA SER A 32 -27.39 -4.71 26.39
C SER A 32 -28.40 -5.78 25.99
N ILE A 33 -27.92 -6.96 25.57
CA ILE A 33 -28.79 -8.13 25.49
C ILE A 33 -29.06 -8.65 26.92
N SER A 34 -30.31 -8.99 27.20
CA SER A 34 -30.75 -9.44 28.54
C SER A 34 -30.54 -10.91 28.78
N SER A 35 -30.28 -11.68 27.75
CA SER A 35 -30.09 -13.13 27.79
C SER A 35 -29.17 -13.55 26.65
N ASP A 36 -28.43 -14.64 26.84
CA ASP A 36 -27.53 -15.22 25.87
C ASP A 36 -28.12 -16.42 25.10
N ALA A 37 -29.32 -16.80 25.43
CA ALA A 37 -29.96 -17.99 24.87
C ALA A 37 -30.46 -17.75 23.43
N GLY A 38 -29.95 -18.54 22.48
CA GLY A 38 -30.43 -18.54 21.07
C GLY A 38 -30.03 -17.33 20.23
N ILE A 39 -29.08 -16.53 20.69
CA ILE A 39 -28.61 -15.33 19.96
C ILE A 39 -27.39 -15.66 19.10
N GLU A 40 -27.49 -15.42 17.79
CA GLU A 40 -26.36 -15.44 16.86
C GLU A 40 -25.52 -14.14 17.02
N ARG A 41 -24.62 -14.13 18.02
CA ARG A 41 -23.86 -12.92 18.40
C ARG A 41 -23.04 -12.33 17.27
N ARG A 42 -22.43 -13.17 16.42
CA ARG A 42 -21.67 -12.68 15.27
C ARG A 42 -22.54 -11.95 14.27
N LYS A 43 -23.74 -12.48 14.01
CA LYS A 43 -24.73 -11.84 13.14
C LYS A 43 -25.19 -10.51 13.72
N LEU A 44 -25.53 -10.51 15.00
CA LEU A 44 -25.94 -9.30 15.72
C LEU A 44 -24.80 -8.25 15.74
N MET A 45 -23.55 -8.69 15.91
CA MET A 45 -22.38 -7.82 15.83
C MET A 45 -22.25 -7.22 14.42
N ALA A 46 -22.31 -8.04 13.38
CA ALA A 46 -22.22 -7.58 11.99
C ALA A 46 -23.33 -6.56 11.66
N GLU A 47 -24.56 -6.87 12.04
CA GLU A 47 -25.70 -5.97 11.86
C GLU A 47 -25.46 -4.62 12.55
N ASN A 48 -24.99 -4.61 13.80
CA ASN A 48 -24.73 -3.36 14.54
C ASN A 48 -23.52 -2.57 13.99
N LEU A 49 -22.50 -3.24 13.48
CA LEU A 49 -21.34 -2.58 12.86
C LEU A 49 -21.68 -1.94 11.51
N THR A 50 -22.65 -2.50 10.79
CA THR A 50 -23.03 -2.05 9.44
C THR A 50 -24.29 -1.19 9.43
N VAL A 51 -24.94 -0.96 10.58
CA VAL A 51 -26.09 -0.03 10.63
C VAL A 51 -25.64 1.38 10.30
N THR A 52 -26.44 2.01 9.47
CA THR A 52 -26.25 3.38 9.01
C THR A 52 -26.07 4.39 10.15
N GLU A 53 -26.72 4.15 11.29
CA GLU A 53 -26.71 5.04 12.45
C GLU A 53 -25.37 5.08 13.20
N SER A 54 -24.66 3.95 13.29
CA SER A 54 -23.38 3.94 14.02
C SER A 54 -22.23 4.50 13.22
N ARG A 55 -22.24 4.31 11.90
CA ARG A 55 -21.25 4.79 10.91
C ARG A 55 -19.77 4.66 11.31
N ARG A 56 -19.47 4.16 12.52
CA ARG A 56 -18.12 4.08 13.10
C ARG A 56 -17.19 3.22 12.24
N LEU A 57 -17.67 2.04 11.79
CA LEU A 57 -16.91 1.17 10.91
C LEU A 57 -16.60 1.87 9.56
N ALA A 58 -17.62 2.50 8.97
CA ALA A 58 -17.46 3.22 7.72
C ALA A 58 -16.47 4.38 7.85
N LYS A 59 -16.58 5.17 8.92
CA LYS A 59 -15.69 6.30 9.20
C LYS A 59 -14.24 5.85 9.40
N ALA A 60 -14.03 4.79 10.18
CA ALA A 60 -12.70 4.20 10.39
C ALA A 60 -12.10 3.67 9.08
N PHE A 61 -12.90 2.98 8.27
CA PHE A 61 -12.44 2.50 6.97
C PHE A 61 -12.09 3.64 6.01
N VAL A 62 -12.89 4.68 5.96
CA VAL A 62 -12.62 5.88 5.13
C VAL A 62 -11.34 6.57 5.59
N ASN A 63 -11.13 6.74 6.90
CA ASN A 63 -9.92 7.35 7.45
C ASN A 63 -8.66 6.53 7.11
N ARG A 64 -8.71 5.21 7.28
CA ARG A 64 -7.62 4.30 6.89
C ARG A 64 -7.37 4.33 5.39
N THR A 65 -8.42 4.35 4.58
CA THR A 65 -8.31 4.46 3.12
C THR A 65 -7.66 5.78 2.71
N TRP A 66 -8.06 6.87 3.35
CA TRP A 66 -7.45 8.19 3.11
C TRP A 66 -5.95 8.17 3.46
N LYS A 67 -5.57 7.63 4.65
CA LYS A 67 -4.16 7.44 5.01
C LYS A 67 -3.41 6.61 3.97
N HIS A 68 -4.01 5.54 3.47
CA HIS A 68 -3.38 4.70 2.45
C HIS A 68 -3.03 5.49 1.19
N PHE A 69 -3.87 6.44 0.76
CA PHE A 69 -3.60 7.26 -0.44
C PHE A 69 -2.70 8.48 -0.18
N PHE A 70 -2.76 9.07 1.00
CA PHE A 70 -2.12 10.35 1.29
C PHE A 70 -1.01 10.31 2.34
N GLY A 71 -0.75 9.15 2.94
CA GLY A 71 0.24 8.98 4.00
C GLY A 71 -0.27 9.30 5.40
N TYR A 72 -1.21 10.24 5.54
CA TYR A 72 -1.85 10.64 6.79
C TYR A 72 -3.37 10.50 6.70
N GLY A 73 -4.02 10.13 7.82
CA GLY A 73 -5.47 10.15 7.94
C GLY A 73 -5.99 11.56 8.24
N PHE A 74 -7.29 11.72 8.26
CA PHE A 74 -7.92 12.90 8.84
C PHE A 74 -7.76 12.91 10.37
N ILE A 75 -7.77 11.73 10.97
CA ILE A 75 -7.53 11.48 12.40
C ILE A 75 -6.26 10.65 12.49
N ASN A 76 -5.32 11.06 13.33
CA ASN A 76 -4.05 10.39 13.58
C ASN A 76 -3.78 10.34 15.09
N PRO A 77 -3.30 9.21 15.62
CA PRO A 77 -3.12 7.91 14.97
C PRO A 77 -4.41 7.38 14.33
N VAL A 78 -4.30 6.68 13.21
CA VAL A 78 -5.47 6.36 12.35
C VAL A 78 -6.56 5.53 13.05
N ASP A 79 -6.20 4.82 14.10
CA ASP A 79 -7.08 3.96 14.88
C ASP A 79 -7.53 4.58 16.22
N ASP A 80 -6.98 5.74 16.58
CA ASP A 80 -7.35 6.45 17.82
C ASP A 80 -8.54 7.39 17.59
N MET A 81 -9.61 6.85 17.06
CA MET A 81 -10.82 7.61 16.75
C MET A 81 -11.69 7.78 18.00
N THR A 82 -11.63 8.96 18.58
CA THR A 82 -12.48 9.33 19.74
C THR A 82 -13.59 10.32 19.33
N ASP A 83 -14.65 10.39 20.13
CA ASP A 83 -15.75 11.33 19.88
C ASP A 83 -15.30 12.81 20.11
N SER A 84 -14.16 13.02 20.76
CA SER A 84 -13.59 14.34 21.04
C SER A 84 -12.65 14.84 19.97
N ASP A 85 -12.19 13.97 19.07
CA ASP A 85 -11.30 14.35 17.96
C ASP A 85 -12.09 14.42 16.64
N PRO A 86 -12.37 15.62 16.13
CA PRO A 86 -13.08 15.78 14.85
C PRO A 86 -12.20 15.45 13.63
N GLY A 87 -10.87 15.41 13.79
CA GLY A 87 -9.90 15.30 12.71
C GLY A 87 -9.60 16.62 12.00
N SER A 88 -8.62 16.59 11.09
CA SER A 88 -8.14 17.77 10.36
C SER A 88 -9.18 18.36 9.37
N ASN A 89 -10.05 17.52 8.82
CA ASN A 89 -11.12 17.95 7.92
C ASN A 89 -12.40 17.13 8.15
N PRO A 90 -13.15 17.44 9.22
CA PRO A 90 -14.31 16.65 9.63
C PRO A 90 -15.43 16.62 8.61
N GLU A 91 -15.66 17.73 7.89
CA GLU A 91 -16.73 17.81 6.88
C GLU A 91 -16.46 16.87 5.71
N LEU A 92 -15.21 16.78 5.24
CA LEU A 92 -14.83 15.90 4.16
C LEU A 92 -14.87 14.42 4.61
N LEU A 93 -14.38 14.11 5.82
CA LEU A 93 -14.45 12.78 6.39
C LEU A 93 -15.89 12.29 6.49
N GLU A 94 -16.81 13.13 7.01
CA GLU A 94 -18.23 12.79 7.10
C GLU A 94 -18.85 12.59 5.72
N LYS A 95 -18.56 13.46 4.77
CA LYS A 95 -19.09 13.35 3.40
C LYS A 95 -18.64 12.07 2.69
N LEU A 96 -17.35 11.73 2.80
CA LEU A 96 -16.84 10.45 2.24
C LEU A 96 -17.45 9.25 2.94
N THR A 97 -17.69 9.36 4.26
CA THR A 97 -18.37 8.31 5.03
C THR A 97 -19.80 8.13 4.57
N ASP A 98 -20.54 9.22 4.33
CA ASP A 98 -21.89 9.18 3.78
C ASP A 98 -21.94 8.49 2.42
N GLU A 99 -21.06 8.89 1.52
CA GLU A 99 -20.99 8.30 0.17
C GLU A 99 -20.62 6.81 0.23
N PHE A 100 -19.72 6.41 1.13
CA PHE A 100 -19.35 5.02 1.30
C PHE A 100 -20.52 4.18 1.82
N VAL A 101 -21.25 4.67 2.83
CA VAL A 101 -22.46 3.99 3.35
C VAL A 101 -23.55 3.95 2.29
N ASN A 102 -23.84 5.07 1.59
CA ASN A 102 -24.87 5.18 0.59
C ASN A 102 -24.60 4.30 -0.65
N SER A 103 -23.32 4.05 -0.95
CA SER A 103 -22.90 3.11 -2.00
C SER A 103 -22.95 1.65 -1.57
N ASN A 104 -23.52 1.35 -0.39
CA ASN A 104 -23.55 0.02 0.19
C ASN A 104 -22.14 -0.57 0.41
N PHE A 105 -21.24 0.23 0.94
CA PHE A 105 -19.85 -0.13 1.23
C PHE A 105 -19.04 -0.54 -0.01
N ASP A 106 -19.29 0.11 -1.15
CA ASP A 106 -18.53 -0.12 -2.39
C ASP A 106 -17.12 0.51 -2.28
N ILE A 107 -16.13 -0.35 -1.98
CA ILE A 107 -14.72 0.03 -1.85
C ILE A 107 -14.17 0.62 -3.16
N LYS A 108 -14.55 0.08 -4.30
CA LYS A 108 -14.08 0.58 -5.61
C LYS A 108 -14.61 1.98 -5.89
N ASN A 109 -15.85 2.25 -5.49
CA ASN A 109 -16.43 3.58 -5.59
C ASN A 109 -15.68 4.58 -4.70
N LEU A 110 -15.40 4.22 -3.44
CA LEU A 110 -14.62 5.05 -2.53
C LEU A 110 -13.22 5.37 -3.12
N TYR A 111 -12.51 4.37 -3.62
CA TYR A 111 -11.20 4.58 -4.27
C TYR A 111 -11.31 5.52 -5.47
N ARG A 112 -12.33 5.35 -6.30
CA ARG A 112 -12.57 6.23 -7.46
C ARG A 112 -12.87 7.67 -7.04
N LEU A 113 -13.64 7.86 -5.98
CA LEU A 113 -13.91 9.20 -5.44
C LEU A 113 -12.60 9.86 -4.97
N ILE A 114 -11.79 9.16 -4.16
CA ILE A 114 -10.53 9.69 -3.62
C ILE A 114 -9.55 10.03 -4.74
N THR A 115 -9.30 9.09 -5.67
CA THR A 115 -8.30 9.28 -6.74
C THR A 115 -8.70 10.32 -7.79
N ASN A 116 -9.99 10.66 -7.91
CA ASN A 116 -10.46 11.76 -8.75
C ASN A 116 -10.43 13.13 -8.07
N THR A 117 -10.05 13.22 -6.80
CA THR A 117 -9.90 14.51 -6.13
C THR A 117 -8.71 15.30 -6.70
N LYS A 118 -8.83 16.64 -6.66
CA LYS A 118 -7.69 17.51 -7.02
C LYS A 118 -6.49 17.30 -6.09
N VAL A 119 -6.75 16.95 -4.84
CA VAL A 119 -5.71 16.68 -3.84
C VAL A 119 -4.82 15.50 -4.27
N TYR A 120 -5.41 14.43 -4.82
CA TYR A 120 -4.65 13.27 -5.29
C TYR A 120 -3.75 13.59 -6.49
N GLN A 121 -4.07 14.65 -7.25
CA GLN A 121 -3.34 15.07 -8.44
C GLN A 121 -2.29 16.16 -8.17
N LEU A 122 -2.08 16.53 -6.90
CA LEU A 122 -1.05 17.49 -6.53
C LEU A 122 0.35 16.93 -6.72
N SER A 123 1.30 17.82 -7.02
CA SER A 123 2.73 17.48 -7.06
C SER A 123 3.27 17.18 -5.66
N SER A 124 4.25 16.29 -5.59
CA SER A 124 5.02 16.03 -4.38
C SER A 124 6.10 17.08 -4.12
N THR A 125 6.45 17.91 -5.12
CA THR A 125 7.45 18.96 -4.98
C THR A 125 6.98 20.02 -4.02
N PRO A 126 7.65 20.22 -2.87
CA PRO A 126 7.25 21.22 -1.89
C PRO A 126 7.57 22.65 -2.39
N ASN A 127 6.83 23.61 -1.87
CA ASN A 127 7.15 25.03 -1.96
C ASN A 127 7.38 25.62 -0.56
N SER A 128 7.72 26.91 -0.49
CA SER A 128 8.04 27.55 0.79
C SER A 128 6.87 27.59 1.79
N SER A 129 5.61 27.46 1.32
CA SER A 129 4.42 27.55 2.17
C SER A 129 3.85 26.19 2.58
N ASN A 130 4.22 25.10 1.91
CA ASN A 130 3.65 23.77 2.17
C ASN A 130 4.69 22.68 2.46
N LYS A 131 5.93 23.07 2.70
CA LYS A 131 7.03 22.11 2.96
C LYS A 131 6.73 21.21 4.16
N ASP A 132 6.21 21.80 5.23
CA ASP A 132 5.95 21.12 6.50
C ASP A 132 4.45 20.83 6.71
N ASP A 133 3.66 20.85 5.63
CA ASP A 133 2.23 20.54 5.69
C ASP A 133 1.99 19.03 5.69
N HIS A 134 1.47 18.53 6.80
CA HIS A 134 1.03 17.13 6.99
C HIS A 134 -0.48 17.05 7.31
N GLU A 135 -1.17 18.19 7.47
CA GLU A 135 -2.54 18.25 7.97
C GLU A 135 -3.54 18.64 6.88
N PHE A 136 -3.16 19.56 6.00
CA PHE A 136 -4.09 20.17 5.01
C PHE A 136 -3.97 19.55 3.61
N PHE A 137 -3.09 18.57 3.42
CA PHE A 137 -2.91 17.86 2.15
C PHE A 137 -2.66 18.81 0.96
N SER A 138 -1.92 19.90 1.18
CA SER A 138 -1.63 20.91 0.15
C SER A 138 -0.59 20.50 -0.88
N ARG A 139 0.02 19.33 -0.71
CA ARG A 139 0.89 18.63 -1.65
C ARG A 139 0.74 17.11 -1.50
N ALA A 140 1.18 16.35 -2.51
CA ALA A 140 1.34 14.91 -2.34
C ALA A 140 2.54 14.64 -1.41
N VAL A 141 2.36 13.75 -0.44
CA VAL A 141 3.45 13.28 0.42
C VAL A 141 4.04 12.02 -0.19
N LEU A 142 5.37 11.97 -0.28
CA LEU A 142 6.06 10.75 -0.69
C LEU A 142 5.86 9.67 0.37
N ARG A 143 5.54 8.49 -0.07
CA ARG A 143 5.32 7.32 0.79
C ARG A 143 6.05 6.12 0.21
N PRO A 144 6.58 5.23 1.04
CA PRO A 144 7.17 3.99 0.56
C PRO A 144 6.12 3.09 -0.09
N MET A 145 6.55 2.27 -1.04
CA MET A 145 5.74 1.15 -1.51
C MET A 145 5.67 0.08 -0.40
N ASP A 146 4.49 -0.50 -0.21
CA ASP A 146 4.38 -1.69 0.63
C ASP A 146 5.11 -2.91 0.00
N PRO A 147 5.41 -3.97 0.78
CA PRO A 147 6.16 -5.12 0.27
C PRO A 147 5.51 -5.78 -0.96
N VAL A 148 4.17 -5.77 -1.02
CA VAL A 148 3.41 -6.35 -2.15
C VAL A 148 3.57 -5.48 -3.39
N GLN A 149 3.43 -4.16 -3.23
CA GLN A 149 3.63 -3.20 -4.30
C GLN A 149 5.06 -3.25 -4.84
N LEU A 150 6.07 -3.22 -3.95
CA LEU A 150 7.47 -3.23 -4.30
C LEU A 150 7.86 -4.51 -5.06
N SER A 151 7.53 -5.69 -4.52
CA SER A 151 7.85 -6.97 -5.16
C SER A 151 7.17 -7.11 -6.53
N ASN A 152 5.91 -6.71 -6.64
CA ASN A 152 5.20 -6.74 -7.91
C ASN A 152 5.78 -5.75 -8.92
N SER A 153 6.07 -4.51 -8.51
CA SER A 153 6.66 -3.49 -9.39
C SER A 153 7.99 -3.95 -9.95
N LEU A 154 8.86 -4.53 -9.14
CA LEU A 154 10.13 -5.12 -9.58
C LEU A 154 9.95 -6.21 -10.63
N LEU A 155 9.05 -7.16 -10.37
CA LEU A 155 8.78 -8.30 -11.27
C LEU A 155 8.20 -7.85 -12.62
N TRP A 156 7.28 -6.88 -12.60
CA TRP A 156 6.67 -6.33 -13.81
C TRP A 156 7.64 -5.47 -14.62
N THR A 157 8.31 -4.53 -13.96
CA THR A 157 9.22 -3.57 -14.59
C THR A 157 10.40 -4.25 -15.27
N SER A 158 10.93 -5.31 -14.65
CA SER A 158 12.02 -6.10 -15.24
C SER A 158 11.58 -7.06 -16.34
N GLY A 159 10.30 -7.39 -16.44
CA GLY A 159 9.80 -8.45 -17.31
C GLY A 159 10.26 -9.86 -16.88
N TYR A 160 10.48 -10.07 -15.58
CA TYR A 160 11.05 -11.30 -15.03
C TYR A 160 10.34 -12.59 -15.47
N PHE A 161 9.02 -12.57 -15.52
CA PHE A 161 8.24 -13.76 -15.90
C PHE A 161 8.24 -14.03 -17.41
N GLU A 162 8.70 -13.09 -18.22
CA GLU A 162 8.76 -13.23 -19.67
C GLU A 162 10.15 -13.66 -20.17
N GLN A 163 11.13 -13.73 -19.25
CA GLN A 163 12.52 -14.04 -19.59
C GLN A 163 12.84 -15.53 -19.54
N GLY A 164 13.71 -15.97 -20.46
CA GLY A 164 14.33 -17.29 -20.45
C GLY A 164 13.31 -18.42 -20.24
N LYS A 165 13.59 -19.32 -19.29
CA LYS A 165 12.74 -20.46 -18.95
C LYS A 165 11.48 -20.09 -18.17
N MET A 166 11.33 -18.84 -17.70
CA MET A 166 10.15 -18.43 -16.93
C MET A 166 8.90 -18.42 -17.78
N LYS A 167 8.99 -17.95 -19.02
CA LYS A 167 7.86 -17.89 -19.96
C LYS A 167 7.26 -19.28 -20.30
N ASP A 168 8.04 -20.34 -20.13
CA ASP A 168 7.61 -21.71 -20.45
C ASP A 168 6.99 -22.44 -19.26
N LYS A 169 6.94 -21.76 -18.08
CA LYS A 169 6.36 -22.31 -16.86
C LYS A 169 4.85 -22.22 -16.86
N SER A 170 4.21 -23.18 -16.17
CA SER A 170 2.78 -23.11 -15.91
C SER A 170 2.42 -21.94 -14.99
N GLN A 171 1.16 -21.48 -15.08
CA GLN A 171 0.66 -20.40 -14.20
C GLN A 171 0.83 -20.74 -12.72
N GLU A 172 0.60 -22.00 -12.35
CA GLU A 172 0.78 -22.47 -10.97
C GLU A 172 2.23 -22.36 -10.49
N GLU A 173 3.21 -22.68 -11.36
CA GLU A 173 4.63 -22.54 -11.03
C GLU A 173 5.05 -21.07 -10.89
N LEU A 174 4.54 -20.19 -11.76
CA LEU A 174 4.79 -18.75 -11.69
C LEU A 174 4.22 -18.15 -10.40
N GLU A 175 3.00 -18.52 -10.01
CA GLU A 175 2.40 -18.08 -8.74
C GLU A 175 3.20 -18.56 -7.52
N LYS A 176 3.73 -19.78 -7.53
CA LYS A 176 4.62 -20.28 -6.46
C LYS A 176 5.91 -19.47 -6.36
N ILE A 177 6.49 -19.08 -7.51
CA ILE A 177 7.70 -18.24 -7.55
C ILE A 177 7.38 -16.84 -7.03
N ARG A 178 6.30 -16.23 -7.52
CA ARG A 178 5.83 -14.94 -7.08
C ARG A 178 5.59 -14.88 -5.57
N PHE A 179 4.93 -15.92 -5.04
CA PHE A 179 4.67 -16.04 -3.61
C PHE A 179 5.97 -16.10 -2.78
N ARG A 180 6.98 -16.87 -3.23
CA ARG A 180 8.27 -16.94 -2.53
C ARG A 180 9.02 -15.61 -2.52
N ILE A 181 8.99 -14.89 -3.64
CA ILE A 181 9.60 -13.56 -3.73
C ILE A 181 8.85 -12.60 -2.81
N LEU A 182 7.52 -12.59 -2.85
CA LEU A 182 6.69 -11.79 -1.97
C LEU A 182 7.00 -12.06 -0.48
N GLN A 183 7.14 -13.33 -0.07
CA GLN A 183 7.46 -13.69 1.32
C GLN A 183 8.81 -13.10 1.77
N LEU A 184 9.81 -13.07 0.89
CA LEU A 184 11.09 -12.44 1.17
C LEU A 184 10.94 -10.92 1.40
N PHE A 185 10.13 -10.26 0.56
CA PHE A 185 9.88 -8.82 0.69
C PHE A 185 9.04 -8.52 1.94
N VAL A 186 7.99 -9.28 2.21
CA VAL A 186 7.18 -9.15 3.43
C VAL A 186 8.08 -9.26 4.66
N TYR A 187 8.91 -10.32 4.75
CA TYR A 187 9.82 -10.51 5.89
C TYR A 187 10.82 -9.35 6.08
N THR A 188 11.24 -8.69 5.00
CA THR A 188 12.27 -7.65 5.05
C THR A 188 11.69 -6.23 5.19
N PHE A 189 10.51 -6.00 4.63
CA PHE A 189 9.89 -4.67 4.51
C PHE A 189 8.58 -4.52 5.30
N GLU A 190 8.09 -5.58 5.95
CA GLU A 190 6.94 -5.47 6.84
C GLU A 190 7.39 -4.71 8.08
N ASP A 191 6.99 -3.45 8.17
CA ASP A 191 7.10 -2.68 9.39
C ASP A 191 6.04 -3.15 10.38
N ASP A 192 6.39 -3.21 11.67
CA ASP A 192 5.39 -3.32 12.73
C ASP A 192 4.39 -2.17 12.53
N GLU A 193 3.10 -2.48 12.51
CA GLU A 193 1.99 -1.52 12.30
C GLU A 193 2.01 -0.31 13.27
N MET A 194 2.95 -0.30 14.20
CA MET A 194 3.15 0.70 15.24
C MET A 194 4.04 1.88 14.85
N ASN A 195 4.77 1.80 13.74
CA ASN A 195 5.62 2.90 13.29
C ASN A 195 4.80 3.88 12.44
N GLU A 196 4.46 5.01 13.03
CA GLU A 196 3.96 6.17 12.28
C GLU A 196 5.04 6.62 11.30
N ALA A 197 4.66 6.79 10.03
CA ALA A 197 5.57 7.14 8.96
C ALA A 197 6.01 8.62 9.05
N GLU A 198 6.68 9.02 10.13
CA GLU A 198 7.23 10.37 10.22
C GLU A 198 8.56 10.54 9.47
N ASP A 199 9.34 9.44 9.30
CA ASP A 199 10.55 9.47 8.48
C ASP A 199 10.75 8.11 7.80
N PHE A 200 10.54 8.06 6.50
CA PHE A 200 10.98 6.92 5.71
C PHE A 200 12.50 6.95 5.58
N SER A 201 13.17 6.43 6.58
CA SER A 201 14.56 6.01 6.49
C SER A 201 14.58 4.49 6.36
N GLY A 202 14.78 3.99 5.14
CA GLY A 202 14.91 2.55 4.90
C GLY A 202 15.97 1.93 5.82
N THR A 203 15.78 0.69 6.23
CA THR A 203 16.76 -0.02 7.06
C THR A 203 17.95 -0.51 6.24
N ILE A 204 19.09 -0.74 6.90
CA ILE A 204 20.27 -1.34 6.25
C ILE A 204 19.93 -2.67 5.60
N THR A 205 19.08 -3.48 6.24
CA THR A 205 18.65 -4.79 5.72
C THR A 205 17.84 -4.63 4.43
N GLN A 206 16.96 -3.65 4.34
CA GLN A 206 16.19 -3.32 3.13
C GLN A 206 17.11 -2.87 1.98
N ALA A 207 18.04 -1.97 2.27
CA ALA A 207 19.04 -1.52 1.31
C ALA A 207 19.92 -2.69 0.80
N LEU A 208 20.37 -3.55 1.69
CA LEU A 208 21.18 -4.73 1.32
C LEU A 208 20.39 -5.72 0.47
N LEU A 209 19.10 -5.92 0.74
CA LEU A 209 18.26 -6.77 -0.10
C LEU A 209 18.12 -6.20 -1.51
N MET A 210 17.84 -4.90 -1.63
CA MET A 210 17.69 -4.24 -2.93
C MET A 210 18.99 -4.20 -3.73
N MET A 211 20.13 -4.02 -3.08
CA MET A 211 21.42 -3.87 -3.77
C MET A 211 22.12 -5.20 -4.08
N ASN A 212 21.98 -6.22 -3.22
CA ASN A 212 22.88 -7.38 -3.24
C ASN A 212 22.17 -8.74 -3.20
N SER A 213 20.83 -8.81 -3.22
CA SER A 213 20.19 -10.13 -3.17
C SER A 213 20.20 -10.83 -4.53
N ASP A 214 20.37 -12.15 -4.49
CA ASP A 214 20.24 -13.02 -5.68
C ASP A 214 18.91 -12.81 -6.43
N VAL A 215 17.87 -12.35 -5.74
CA VAL A 215 16.56 -12.06 -6.33
C VAL A 215 16.65 -10.83 -7.22
N ILE A 216 17.23 -9.74 -6.71
CA ILE A 216 17.40 -8.49 -7.46
C ILE A 216 18.39 -8.70 -8.61
N GLU A 217 19.50 -9.39 -8.38
CA GLU A 217 20.42 -9.77 -9.45
C GLU A 217 19.72 -10.50 -10.59
N LYS A 218 18.94 -11.54 -10.28
CA LYS A 218 18.18 -12.30 -11.29
C LYS A 218 17.07 -11.51 -11.97
N ILE A 219 16.48 -10.56 -11.28
CA ILE A 219 15.45 -9.66 -11.82
C ILE A 219 16.09 -8.66 -12.80
N SER A 220 17.25 -8.11 -12.47
CA SER A 220 17.94 -7.09 -13.27
C SER A 220 18.78 -7.66 -14.41
N GLU A 221 19.24 -8.92 -14.30
CA GLU A 221 20.11 -9.56 -15.28
C GLU A 221 19.50 -9.59 -16.68
N LYS A 222 20.27 -9.13 -17.66
CA LYS A 222 19.88 -9.13 -19.08
C LYS A 222 19.74 -10.55 -19.62
N LYS A 223 18.50 -11.00 -19.73
CA LYS A 223 18.17 -12.30 -20.33
C LYS A 223 17.22 -12.13 -21.51
N PRO A 224 17.29 -13.04 -22.51
CA PRO A 224 16.36 -13.01 -23.61
C PRO A 224 14.89 -13.00 -23.12
N GLY A 225 14.15 -11.97 -23.48
CA GLY A 225 12.75 -11.82 -23.14
C GLY A 225 12.47 -10.88 -21.96
N ASN A 226 13.48 -10.47 -21.18
CA ASN A 226 13.29 -9.43 -20.17
C ASN A 226 13.10 -8.04 -20.83
N PHE A 227 12.75 -7.05 -20.00
CA PHE A 227 12.41 -5.72 -20.51
C PHE A 227 13.57 -5.07 -21.27
N VAL A 228 14.79 -5.03 -20.70
CA VAL A 228 15.97 -4.44 -21.36
C VAL A 228 16.25 -5.11 -22.71
N SER A 229 16.22 -6.45 -22.76
CA SER A 229 16.44 -7.15 -24.03
C SER A 229 15.38 -6.87 -25.10
N LYS A 230 14.14 -6.56 -24.68
CA LYS A 230 13.07 -6.12 -25.61
C LYS A 230 13.33 -4.71 -26.12
N VAL A 231 13.74 -3.78 -25.25
CA VAL A 231 14.11 -2.42 -25.61
C VAL A 231 15.25 -2.42 -26.64
N LEU A 232 16.32 -3.19 -26.39
CA LEU A 232 17.46 -3.30 -27.29
C LEU A 232 17.11 -3.86 -28.67
N LYS A 233 16.10 -4.73 -28.74
CA LYS A 233 15.58 -5.26 -30.02
C LYS A 233 14.63 -4.31 -30.72
N LYS A 234 13.92 -3.46 -29.98
CA LYS A 234 12.90 -2.56 -30.51
C LYS A 234 13.52 -1.39 -31.27
N THR A 235 14.60 -0.84 -30.74
CA THR A 235 15.26 0.34 -31.31
C THR A 235 16.77 0.28 -31.17
N SER A 236 17.49 0.90 -32.12
CA SER A 236 18.94 1.12 -32.04
C SER A 236 19.30 2.53 -31.57
N ASP A 237 18.30 3.41 -31.44
CA ASP A 237 18.49 4.77 -30.96
C ASP A 237 18.74 4.80 -29.45
N PRO A 238 19.92 5.29 -29.01
CA PRO A 238 20.28 5.32 -27.59
C PRO A 238 19.33 6.16 -26.72
N GLU A 239 18.86 7.29 -27.25
CA GLU A 239 17.94 8.18 -26.53
C GLU A 239 16.56 7.55 -26.38
N GLU A 240 16.04 6.90 -27.43
CA GLU A 240 14.77 6.17 -27.35
C GLU A 240 14.87 5.00 -26.38
N ARG A 241 15.99 4.26 -26.34
CA ARG A 241 16.23 3.19 -25.36
C ARG A 241 16.16 3.72 -23.94
N LEU A 242 16.84 4.82 -23.66
CA LEU A 242 16.86 5.47 -22.36
C LEU A 242 15.45 5.91 -21.95
N ASN A 243 14.73 6.58 -22.84
CA ASN A 243 13.35 7.03 -22.63
C ASN A 243 12.43 5.86 -22.24
N LEU A 244 12.53 4.74 -22.94
CA LEU A 244 11.72 3.55 -22.65
C LEU A 244 12.04 2.94 -21.27
N ILE A 245 13.31 2.93 -20.87
CA ILE A 245 13.73 2.39 -19.57
C ILE A 245 13.22 3.28 -18.44
N TYR A 246 13.37 4.60 -18.53
CA TYR A 246 12.89 5.55 -17.54
C TYR A 246 11.37 5.48 -17.39
N LEU A 247 10.64 5.53 -18.52
CA LEU A 247 9.17 5.45 -18.50
C LEU A 247 8.66 4.14 -17.87
N ASN A 248 9.31 3.01 -18.18
CA ASN A 248 8.89 1.73 -17.61
C ASN A 248 9.24 1.59 -16.14
N THR A 249 10.35 2.18 -15.69
CA THR A 249 10.87 1.98 -14.33
C THR A 249 10.28 2.99 -13.35
N ILE A 250 10.33 4.28 -13.67
CA ILE A 250 9.93 5.37 -12.77
C ILE A 250 8.82 6.27 -13.33
N GLY A 251 8.26 5.95 -14.51
CA GLY A 251 7.06 6.60 -15.05
C GLY A 251 7.27 8.00 -15.61
N ARG A 252 8.53 8.44 -15.78
CA ARG A 252 8.88 9.75 -16.40
C ARG A 252 9.98 9.61 -17.44
N TYR A 253 10.17 10.64 -18.24
CA TYR A 253 11.33 10.77 -19.09
C TYR A 253 12.58 11.18 -18.29
N PRO A 254 13.80 10.82 -18.75
CA PRO A 254 15.03 11.33 -18.14
C PRO A 254 15.13 12.85 -18.33
N SER A 255 15.75 13.53 -17.38
CA SER A 255 16.14 14.93 -17.53
C SER A 255 17.31 15.08 -18.52
N GLU A 256 17.58 16.30 -18.97
CA GLU A 256 18.72 16.58 -19.86
C GLU A 256 20.05 16.10 -19.25
N SER A 257 20.27 16.36 -17.96
CA SER A 257 21.50 15.94 -17.26
C SER A 257 21.61 14.42 -17.10
N GLU A 258 20.50 13.72 -16.87
CA GLU A 258 20.46 12.25 -16.81
C GLU A 258 20.75 11.66 -18.20
N THR A 259 20.15 12.23 -19.25
CA THR A 259 20.39 11.83 -20.63
C THR A 259 21.86 12.00 -21.03
N GLU A 260 22.45 13.17 -20.79
CA GLU A 260 23.85 13.44 -21.07
C GLU A 260 24.79 12.47 -20.32
N THR A 261 24.51 12.22 -19.03
CA THR A 261 25.31 11.31 -18.20
C THR A 261 25.23 9.87 -18.69
N ALA A 262 24.03 9.40 -19.00
CA ALA A 262 23.80 8.04 -19.49
C ALA A 262 24.44 7.83 -20.88
N LEU A 263 24.22 8.75 -21.84
CA LEU A 263 24.75 8.64 -23.19
C LEU A 263 26.28 8.78 -23.24
N LYS A 264 26.87 9.65 -22.41
CA LYS A 264 28.32 9.77 -22.28
C LYS A 264 28.99 8.48 -21.83
N ASN A 265 28.33 7.72 -20.95
CA ASN A 265 28.82 6.47 -20.39
C ASN A 265 28.44 5.25 -21.24
N ALA A 266 27.41 5.35 -22.07
CA ALA A 266 26.92 4.23 -22.89
C ALA A 266 27.93 3.73 -23.90
N GLY A 267 28.64 4.63 -24.59
CA GLY A 267 29.57 4.24 -25.66
C GLY A 267 28.93 3.23 -26.63
N ASN A 268 29.59 2.09 -26.82
CA ASN A 268 29.08 0.94 -27.60
C ASN A 268 28.68 -0.23 -26.70
N ASP A 269 28.70 -0.08 -25.38
CA ASP A 269 28.37 -1.15 -24.44
C ASP A 269 26.86 -1.20 -24.14
N GLU A 270 26.20 -2.22 -24.65
CA GLU A 270 24.76 -2.43 -24.38
C GLU A 270 24.44 -2.81 -22.95
N ASN A 271 25.42 -3.22 -22.12
CA ASN A 271 25.18 -3.57 -20.73
C ASN A 271 24.84 -2.35 -19.87
N ILE A 272 25.21 -1.15 -20.32
CA ILE A 272 24.87 0.10 -19.64
C ILE A 272 23.36 0.25 -19.39
N TYR A 273 22.51 -0.26 -20.27
CA TYR A 273 21.06 -0.17 -20.10
C TYR A 273 20.53 -1.07 -18.99
N GLU A 274 21.22 -2.17 -18.68
CA GLU A 274 20.96 -3.02 -17.51
C GLU A 274 21.39 -2.28 -16.24
N ASP A 275 22.56 -1.68 -16.24
CA ASP A 275 23.08 -0.89 -15.11
C ASP A 275 22.17 0.32 -14.83
N ILE A 276 21.68 0.99 -15.86
CA ILE A 276 20.71 2.10 -15.71
C ILE A 276 19.42 1.60 -15.10
N GLN A 277 18.84 0.49 -15.58
CA GLN A 277 17.63 -0.06 -15.00
C GLN A 277 17.85 -0.45 -13.53
N TRP A 278 18.98 -1.11 -13.23
CA TRP A 278 19.35 -1.46 -11.86
C TRP A 278 19.47 -0.22 -10.95
N ALA A 279 20.13 0.84 -11.43
CA ALA A 279 20.27 2.08 -10.68
C ALA A 279 18.92 2.75 -10.42
N LEU A 280 18.02 2.76 -11.42
CA LEU A 280 16.67 3.30 -11.25
C LEU A 280 15.85 2.48 -10.23
N LEU A 281 15.92 1.15 -10.28
CA LEU A 281 15.24 0.27 -9.34
C LEU A 281 15.74 0.44 -7.89
N ASN A 282 16.96 0.96 -7.71
CA ASN A 282 17.56 1.25 -6.41
C ASN A 282 17.51 2.74 -6.04
N SER A 283 16.85 3.55 -6.84
CA SER A 283 16.66 4.97 -6.53
C SER A 283 15.48 5.19 -5.58
N SER A 284 15.47 6.33 -4.89
CA SER A 284 14.34 6.75 -4.06
C SER A 284 13.10 7.16 -4.86
N GLU A 285 13.18 7.19 -6.18
CA GLU A 285 12.08 7.52 -7.09
C GLU A 285 11.26 6.28 -7.49
N PHE A 286 11.89 5.09 -7.46
CA PHE A 286 11.21 3.83 -7.68
C PHE A 286 10.40 3.43 -6.46
#